data_98602adc2dea0ebe8601e544b918e2e0
#
_entry.id   98602adc2dea0ebe8601e544b918e2e0
#
_cell.length_a   1.000
_cell.length_b   1.000
_cell.length_c   1.000
_cell.angle_alpha   90.00
_cell.angle_beta   90.00
_cell.angle_gamma   90.00
#
_symmetry.space_group_name_H-M   'P 1'
#
loop_
_entity.id
_entity.type
_entity.pdbx_description
1 polymer ?
#
loop_
_entity_poly.entity_id
_entity_poly.type
_entity_poly.pdbx_seq_one_letter_code
_entity_poly.pdbx_strand_id
1 'polypeptide(L)'
;MKHPRGKKLLPLLLLIGCPVFLIAGLLFYLIGGNWAMGILLAIFSLLSLSLALATAPGMHRKVRLGGRIGAGVFTGVLGLLALAALFLVVMLNTSLLPQMKTKYVLRFYQTSNPWLVSAFTPESNIERIFKENGVEAPDGSTDIGSINVTTSTAPTTTESTPSTTVTTTTTTTKATTTTTRSPEAAKPEDYPATVIFEENGVKVSEIKNKNFTARLAEISDPKRVSLGVTNRYGKFGEKLLAMCQRTDSLLGINAGGFYDPKGSGNGGIPSYLLIRDYEVVYTDGQARHNVIGLNDEGVLILGNFTNQEIKDHKIKEGTCFKPFLIVNGQKSTFYGEAGGRDPRSAIGQRPDGTILLLTADGRQSGMEGANQREMGNIMEAYGAYNAAALDGGSSTTMVLNGQIINKPCSLYGPRYLNTAWLVSKQ
;
A
#
# COMPACT_ATOMS: atom_id res chain seq x y z
N MET A 1 -16.86 42.70 52.49
CA MET A 1 -15.94 42.49 51.38
C MET A 1 -15.43 41.06 51.39
N LYS A 2 -15.97 40.16 50.56
CA LYS A 2 -15.54 38.75 50.45
C LYS A 2 -14.42 38.64 49.43
N HIS A 3 -13.21 38.35 49.85
CA HIS A 3 -12.10 38.04 48.96
C HIS A 3 -12.35 36.68 48.22
N PRO A 4 -12.23 36.63 46.91
CA PRO A 4 -12.42 35.38 46.18
C PRO A 4 -11.17 34.49 46.36
N ARG A 5 -11.24 33.55 47.30
CA ARG A 5 -10.18 32.53 47.54
C ARG A 5 -9.90 31.62 46.33
N GLY A 6 -10.77 31.58 45.34
CA GLY A 6 -10.62 30.70 44.18
C GLY A 6 -9.57 31.10 43.15
N LYS A 7 -9.13 32.38 43.08
CA LYS A 7 -8.18 32.87 42.08
C LYS A 7 -6.72 32.44 42.26
N LYS A 8 -6.35 31.88 43.44
CA LYS A 8 -4.98 31.42 43.72
C LYS A 8 -4.81 29.90 43.60
N LEU A 9 -5.89 29.13 43.54
CA LEU A 9 -5.83 27.69 43.54
C LEU A 9 -5.38 27.14 42.17
N LEU A 10 -5.84 27.73 41.05
CA LEU A 10 -5.52 27.29 39.71
C LEU A 10 -4.02 27.37 39.35
N PRO A 11 -3.31 28.51 39.57
CA PRO A 11 -1.87 28.57 39.33
C PRO A 11 -1.07 27.64 40.24
N LEU A 12 -1.52 27.38 41.48
CA LEU A 12 -0.88 26.45 42.39
C LEU A 12 -1.01 25.00 41.91
N LEU A 13 -2.19 24.57 41.45
CA LEU A 13 -2.44 23.23 40.89
C LEU A 13 -1.62 23.01 39.62
N LEU A 14 -1.48 24.00 38.76
CA LEU A 14 -0.67 23.94 37.55
C LEU A 14 0.82 23.86 37.86
N LEU A 15 1.28 24.53 38.91
CA LEU A 15 2.67 24.48 39.36
C LEU A 15 3.04 23.12 39.96
N ILE A 16 2.10 22.43 40.62
CA ILE A 16 2.24 21.05 41.11
C ILE A 16 2.18 20.04 39.96
N GLY A 17 1.36 20.29 38.93
CA GLY A 17 1.26 19.43 37.76
C GLY A 17 2.57 19.30 36.97
N CYS A 18 3.38 20.38 36.94
CA CYS A 18 4.65 20.39 36.23
C CYS A 18 5.63 19.28 36.66
N PRO A 19 6.02 19.13 37.92
CA PRO A 19 6.92 18.06 38.35
C PRO A 19 6.28 16.67 38.25
N VAL A 20 4.97 16.54 38.45
CA VAL A 20 4.27 15.26 38.34
C VAL A 20 4.36 14.72 36.92
N PHE A 21 4.14 15.54 35.90
CA PHE A 21 4.27 15.12 34.49
C PHE A 21 5.72 14.80 34.13
N LEU A 22 6.71 15.54 34.63
CA LEU A 22 8.13 15.23 34.41
C LEU A 22 8.52 13.89 35.05
N ILE A 23 8.10 13.66 36.31
CA ILE A 23 8.38 12.38 36.99
C ILE A 23 7.68 11.21 36.28
N ALA A 24 6.43 11.38 35.89
CA ALA A 24 5.71 10.36 35.11
C ALA A 24 6.38 10.04 33.77
N GLY A 25 6.89 11.08 33.06
CA GLY A 25 7.65 10.91 31.82
C GLY A 25 8.96 10.17 32.03
N LEU A 26 9.70 10.52 33.08
CA LEU A 26 10.95 9.84 33.43
C LEU A 26 10.72 8.39 33.84
N LEU A 27 9.72 8.11 34.66
CA LEU A 27 9.34 6.76 35.05
C LEU A 27 8.91 5.92 33.84
N PHE A 28 8.14 6.49 32.91
CA PHE A 28 7.72 5.80 31.70
C PHE A 28 8.92 5.46 30.79
N TYR A 29 9.88 6.37 30.68
CA TYR A 29 11.13 6.14 29.96
C TYR A 29 11.98 5.02 30.62
N LEU A 30 12.10 5.02 31.94
CA LEU A 30 12.86 4.03 32.70
C LEU A 30 12.24 2.61 32.67
N ILE A 31 10.95 2.49 32.45
CA ILE A 31 10.23 1.19 32.30
C ILE A 31 10.37 0.62 30.86
N GLY A 32 11.22 1.22 30.02
CA GLY A 32 11.36 0.79 28.61
C GLY A 32 10.27 1.35 27.69
N GLY A 33 9.59 2.40 28.15
CA GLY A 33 8.58 3.08 27.37
C GLY A 33 9.17 3.89 26.21
N ASN A 34 8.32 4.21 25.26
CA ASN A 34 8.65 4.96 24.07
C ASN A 34 9.11 6.40 24.44
N TRP A 35 10.24 6.86 23.88
CA TRP A 35 10.78 8.22 24.05
C TRP A 35 9.75 9.32 23.73
N ALA A 36 8.77 9.06 22.85
CA ALA A 36 7.70 9.99 22.50
C ALA A 36 6.78 10.30 23.70
N MET A 37 6.55 9.33 24.59
CA MET A 37 5.80 9.58 25.83
C MET A 37 6.57 10.52 26.75
N GLY A 38 7.89 10.39 26.82
CA GLY A 38 8.75 11.32 27.55
C GLY A 38 8.65 12.75 27.02
N ILE A 39 8.70 12.92 25.70
CA ILE A 39 8.51 14.21 25.03
C ILE A 39 7.11 14.79 25.31
N LEU A 40 6.07 13.95 25.19
CA LEU A 40 4.70 14.36 25.45
C LEU A 40 4.53 14.91 26.87
N LEU A 41 5.05 14.19 27.84
CA LEU A 41 4.98 14.59 29.25
C LEU A 41 5.84 15.83 29.54
N ALA A 42 6.97 16.00 28.85
CA ALA A 42 7.74 17.23 28.89
C ALA A 42 6.97 18.43 28.30
N ILE A 43 6.25 18.24 27.19
CA ILE A 43 5.36 19.25 26.60
C ILE A 43 4.24 19.62 27.58
N PHE A 44 3.59 18.66 28.24
CA PHE A 44 2.59 18.91 29.26
C PHE A 44 3.17 19.68 30.46
N SER A 45 4.38 19.35 30.85
CA SER A 45 5.10 20.06 31.92
C SER A 45 5.34 21.53 31.57
N LEU A 46 5.86 21.82 30.36
CA LEU A 46 6.08 23.17 29.86
C LEU A 46 4.77 23.95 29.70
N LEU A 47 3.71 23.30 29.29
CA LEU A 47 2.36 23.87 29.19
C LEU A 47 1.83 24.27 30.58
N SER A 48 1.95 23.36 31.55
CA SER A 48 1.52 23.64 32.93
C SER A 48 2.30 24.82 33.52
N LEU A 49 3.62 24.88 33.24
CA LEU A 49 4.47 25.99 33.69
C LEU A 49 4.09 27.30 33.01
N SER A 50 3.91 27.31 31.68
CA SER A 50 3.56 28.54 30.94
C SER A 50 2.18 29.08 31.34
N LEU A 51 1.21 28.18 31.59
CA LEU A 51 -0.11 28.55 32.07
C LEU A 51 -0.07 29.07 33.54
N ALA A 52 0.75 28.46 34.39
CA ALA A 52 0.98 28.91 35.74
C ALA A 52 1.58 30.32 35.75
N LEU A 53 2.58 30.59 34.91
CA LEU A 53 3.20 31.89 34.74
C LEU A 53 2.22 32.95 34.18
N ALA A 54 1.42 32.58 33.17
CA ALA A 54 0.43 33.48 32.58
C ALA A 54 -0.71 33.86 33.55
N THR A 55 -1.02 33.02 34.53
CA THR A 55 -2.06 33.24 35.55
C THR A 55 -1.53 33.80 36.87
N ALA A 56 -0.19 33.92 37.04
CA ALA A 56 0.42 34.42 38.28
C ALA A 56 0.04 35.88 38.58
N PRO A 57 -0.34 36.20 39.83
CA PRO A 57 -0.91 37.51 40.17
C PRO A 57 0.01 38.71 40.00
N GLY A 58 1.32 38.52 39.89
CA GLY A 58 2.32 39.62 39.80
C GLY A 58 2.68 40.04 38.38
N MET A 59 2.39 39.25 37.37
CA MET A 59 2.82 39.46 35.97
C MET A 59 1.83 40.32 35.15
N HIS A 60 0.68 40.66 35.76
CA HIS A 60 -0.40 41.36 35.06
C HIS A 60 -0.09 42.83 34.69
N ARG A 61 0.96 43.45 35.26
CA ARG A 61 1.21 44.89 35.09
C ARG A 61 2.14 45.28 33.93
N LYS A 62 2.87 44.36 33.34
CA LYS A 62 3.92 44.70 32.33
C LYS A 62 3.73 44.13 30.92
N VAL A 63 2.77 43.24 30.65
CA VAL A 63 2.59 42.64 29.32
C VAL A 63 1.47 43.36 28.59
N ARG A 64 1.77 43.89 27.36
CA ARG A 64 0.77 44.48 26.46
C ARG A 64 -0.32 43.46 26.09
N LEU A 65 -1.55 43.94 25.89
CA LEU A 65 -2.73 43.10 25.56
C LEU A 65 -2.47 42.11 24.43
N GLY A 66 -1.75 42.51 23.37
CA GLY A 66 -1.38 41.65 22.26
C GLY A 66 -0.47 40.47 22.65
N GLY A 67 0.46 40.66 23.57
CA GLY A 67 1.32 39.59 24.11
C GLY A 67 0.53 38.54 24.91
N ARG A 68 -0.54 38.95 25.59
CA ARG A 68 -1.43 38.06 26.37
C ARG A 68 -2.31 37.19 25.46
N ILE A 69 -2.84 37.79 24.38
CA ILE A 69 -3.61 37.05 23.39
C ILE A 69 -2.71 36.05 22.68
N GLY A 70 -1.50 36.46 22.25
CA GLY A 70 -0.53 35.58 21.61
C GLY A 70 -0.12 34.41 22.50
N ALA A 71 0.19 34.65 23.77
CA ALA A 71 0.51 33.60 24.74
C ALA A 71 -0.68 32.64 24.96
N GLY A 72 -1.90 33.14 25.04
CA GLY A 72 -3.11 32.32 25.19
C GLY A 72 -3.37 31.44 23.98
N VAL A 73 -3.24 31.96 22.76
CA VAL A 73 -3.38 31.18 21.49
C VAL A 73 -2.30 30.12 21.41
N PHE A 74 -1.03 30.49 21.68
CA PHE A 74 0.09 29.55 21.66
C PHE A 74 -0.10 28.40 22.66
N THR A 75 -0.49 28.73 23.91
CA THR A 75 -0.78 27.73 24.96
C THR A 75 -1.96 26.82 24.54
N GLY A 76 -3.00 27.38 23.94
CA GLY A 76 -4.15 26.62 23.42
C GLY A 76 -3.75 25.64 22.33
N VAL A 77 -2.95 26.06 21.36
CA VAL A 77 -2.45 25.19 20.28
C VAL A 77 -1.59 24.05 20.82
N LEU A 78 -0.65 24.38 21.73
CA LEU A 78 0.17 23.35 22.36
C LEU A 78 -0.68 22.37 23.19
N GLY A 79 -1.73 22.83 23.88
CA GLY A 79 -2.66 21.98 24.61
C GLY A 79 -3.40 21.01 23.71
N LEU A 80 -3.88 21.46 22.56
CA LEU A 80 -4.53 20.61 21.55
C LEU A 80 -3.56 19.57 20.98
N LEU A 81 -2.33 19.96 20.68
CA LEU A 81 -1.30 19.03 20.21
C LEU A 81 -0.98 17.96 21.26
N ALA A 82 -0.88 18.36 22.52
CA ALA A 82 -0.64 17.44 23.61
C ALA A 82 -1.80 16.45 23.82
N LEU A 83 -3.04 16.93 23.74
CA LEU A 83 -4.23 16.06 23.80
C LEU A 83 -4.30 15.09 22.62
N ALA A 84 -3.97 15.56 21.42
CA ALA A 84 -3.90 14.70 20.24
C ALA A 84 -2.83 13.62 20.39
N ALA A 85 -1.66 13.97 20.88
CA ALA A 85 -0.58 13.03 21.14
C ALA A 85 -0.96 12.00 22.23
N LEU A 86 -1.58 12.47 23.33
CA LEU A 86 -2.11 11.57 24.37
C LEU A 86 -3.15 10.61 23.82
N PHE A 87 -4.07 11.11 22.99
CA PHE A 87 -5.07 10.27 22.31
C PHE A 87 -4.40 9.19 21.45
N LEU A 88 -3.37 9.55 20.67
CA LEU A 88 -2.61 8.58 19.87
C LEU A 88 -1.94 7.51 20.74
N VAL A 89 -1.30 7.92 21.85
CA VAL A 89 -0.66 6.96 22.77
C VAL A 89 -1.68 5.99 23.34
N VAL A 90 -2.82 6.49 23.85
CA VAL A 90 -3.88 5.63 24.42
C VAL A 90 -4.45 4.73 23.34
N MET A 91 -4.80 5.28 22.19
CA MET A 91 -5.37 4.51 21.08
C MET A 91 -4.41 3.41 20.59
N LEU A 92 -3.11 3.71 20.44
CA LEU A 92 -2.15 2.78 19.88
C LEU A 92 -1.66 1.71 20.86
N ASN A 93 -1.72 1.94 22.17
CA ASN A 93 -1.19 1.01 23.17
C ASN A 93 -2.25 0.31 24.03
N THR A 94 -3.53 0.62 23.84
CA THR A 94 -4.63 -0.05 24.54
C THR A 94 -5.55 -0.79 23.56
N SER A 95 -6.50 -1.55 24.09
CA SER A 95 -7.57 -2.22 23.34
C SER A 95 -8.89 -1.42 23.27
N LEU A 96 -8.87 -0.12 23.66
CA LEU A 96 -10.08 0.69 23.70
C LEU A 96 -10.69 0.96 22.31
N LEU A 97 -9.85 1.14 21.30
CA LEU A 97 -10.28 1.48 19.93
C LEU A 97 -9.53 0.59 18.90
N PRO A 98 -9.75 -0.75 18.90
CA PRO A 98 -8.93 -1.68 18.14
C PRO A 98 -9.01 -1.44 16.63
N GLN A 99 -10.18 -1.13 16.08
CA GLN A 99 -10.36 -0.87 14.65
C GLN A 99 -9.67 0.42 14.22
N MET A 100 -9.77 1.50 15.02
CA MET A 100 -9.08 2.76 14.73
C MET A 100 -7.57 2.60 14.81
N LYS A 101 -7.07 1.89 15.81
CA LYS A 101 -5.66 1.54 15.96
C LYS A 101 -5.13 0.82 14.73
N THR A 102 -5.79 -0.27 14.32
CA THR A 102 -5.40 -1.05 13.15
C THR A 102 -5.37 -0.20 11.88
N LYS A 103 -6.46 0.52 11.59
CA LYS A 103 -6.54 1.40 10.42
C LYS A 103 -5.46 2.49 10.43
N TYR A 104 -5.20 3.10 11.58
CA TYR A 104 -4.18 4.12 11.72
C TYR A 104 -2.78 3.57 11.44
N VAL A 105 -2.42 2.44 12.05
CA VAL A 105 -1.11 1.80 11.87
C VAL A 105 -0.91 1.38 10.40
N LEU A 106 -1.86 0.65 9.82
CA LEU A 106 -1.75 0.20 8.43
C LEU A 106 -1.69 1.37 7.44
N ARG A 107 -2.38 2.48 7.72
CA ARG A 107 -2.41 3.64 6.83
C ARG A 107 -1.15 4.48 6.90
N PHE A 108 -0.55 4.66 8.07
CA PHE A 108 0.53 5.64 8.25
C PHE A 108 1.93 5.01 8.32
N TYR A 109 2.07 3.78 8.80
CA TYR A 109 3.39 3.16 8.95
C TYR A 109 4.06 2.82 7.62
N GLN A 110 3.29 2.41 6.61
CA GLN A 110 3.80 2.10 5.25
C GLN A 110 3.87 3.33 4.34
N THR A 111 3.66 4.52 4.86
CA THR A 111 3.76 5.76 4.11
C THR A 111 5.12 6.42 4.33
N SER A 112 5.30 7.58 3.69
CA SER A 112 6.46 8.46 3.88
C SER A 112 6.62 9.01 5.30
N ASN A 113 5.68 8.76 6.20
CA ASN A 113 5.64 9.29 7.56
C ASN A 113 5.44 8.20 8.63
N PRO A 114 6.27 7.13 8.68
CA PRO A 114 6.14 6.06 9.66
C PRO A 114 6.28 6.55 11.11
N TRP A 115 6.96 7.68 11.32
CA TRP A 115 7.13 8.31 12.62
C TRP A 115 5.82 8.71 13.29
N LEU A 116 4.74 8.94 12.53
CA LEU A 116 3.40 9.17 13.07
C LEU A 116 2.86 7.97 13.85
N VAL A 117 3.43 6.81 13.65
CA VAL A 117 3.10 5.58 14.37
C VAL A 117 4.21 5.20 15.33
N SER A 118 5.46 5.05 14.85
CA SER A 118 6.59 4.56 15.64
C SER A 118 6.98 5.48 16.81
N ALA A 119 6.63 6.77 16.74
CA ALA A 119 6.79 7.68 17.87
C ALA A 119 5.85 7.40 19.05
N PHE A 120 4.72 6.74 18.82
CA PHE A 120 3.64 6.60 19.81
C PHE A 120 3.37 5.15 20.24
N THR A 121 3.98 4.15 19.60
CA THR A 121 3.81 2.74 19.97
C THR A 121 5.08 1.93 19.70
N PRO A 122 5.37 0.89 20.51
CA PRO A 122 6.52 0.01 20.28
C PRO A 122 6.43 -0.74 18.95
N GLU A 123 7.59 -1.07 18.37
CA GLU A 123 7.70 -1.82 17.11
C GLU A 123 6.99 -3.17 17.18
N SER A 124 7.09 -3.89 18.31
CA SER A 124 6.39 -5.16 18.53
C SER A 124 4.86 -5.09 18.36
N ASN A 125 4.24 -3.96 18.74
CA ASN A 125 2.82 -3.73 18.49
C ASN A 125 2.53 -3.51 17.01
N ILE A 126 3.43 -2.83 16.31
CA ILE A 126 3.33 -2.57 14.88
C ILE A 126 3.43 -3.89 14.12
N GLU A 127 4.47 -4.67 14.39
CA GLU A 127 4.69 -6.00 13.79
C GLU A 127 3.50 -6.94 14.01
N ARG A 128 2.97 -6.99 15.24
CA ARG A 128 1.78 -7.78 15.54
C ARG A 128 0.58 -7.35 14.71
N ILE A 129 0.32 -6.04 14.58
CA ILE A 129 -0.79 -5.54 13.76
C ILE A 129 -0.60 -5.91 12.29
N PHE A 130 0.61 -5.81 11.74
CA PHE A 130 0.89 -6.22 10.37
C PHE A 130 0.72 -7.72 10.17
N LYS A 131 1.14 -8.54 11.14
CA LYS A 131 0.93 -9.99 11.10
C LYS A 131 -0.56 -10.35 11.13
N GLU A 132 -1.33 -9.72 12.01
CA GLU A 132 -2.78 -9.96 12.16
C GLU A 132 -3.61 -9.41 10.98
N ASN A 133 -3.08 -8.51 10.18
CA ASN A 133 -3.78 -7.80 9.09
C ASN A 133 -3.02 -7.84 7.77
N GLY A 134 -2.10 -8.78 7.64
CA GLY A 134 -1.22 -8.88 6.49
C GLY A 134 -1.76 -9.77 5.38
N VAL A 135 -0.84 -10.18 4.53
CA VAL A 135 -1.06 -11.11 3.43
C VAL A 135 0.05 -12.13 3.45
N GLU A 136 -0.30 -13.39 3.46
CA GLU A 136 0.61 -14.53 3.33
C GLU A 136 0.46 -15.11 1.94
N ALA A 137 1.50 -14.95 1.12
CA ALA A 137 1.51 -15.47 -0.24
C ALA A 137 1.66 -16.99 -0.23
N PRO A 138 1.13 -17.69 -1.24
CA PRO A 138 1.40 -19.11 -1.42
C PRO A 138 2.90 -19.37 -1.58
N ASP A 139 3.34 -20.52 -1.12
CA ASP A 139 4.70 -20.97 -1.34
C ASP A 139 4.95 -21.32 -2.81
N GLY A 140 6.22 -21.18 -3.23
CA GLY A 140 6.65 -21.56 -4.58
C GLY A 140 6.75 -20.39 -5.56
N SER A 141 6.87 -20.76 -6.84
CA SER A 141 6.99 -19.85 -7.97
C SER A 141 6.05 -20.24 -9.09
N THR A 142 5.89 -19.35 -10.07
CA THR A 142 5.06 -19.61 -11.26
C THR A 142 5.44 -20.92 -11.94
N ASP A 143 4.47 -21.80 -12.13
CA ASP A 143 4.58 -22.94 -13.05
C ASP A 143 4.38 -22.43 -14.48
N ILE A 144 5.51 -22.27 -15.19
CA ILE A 144 5.54 -21.73 -16.56
C ILE A 144 4.75 -22.64 -17.52
N GLY A 145 4.76 -23.96 -17.29
CA GLY A 145 4.06 -24.94 -18.13
C GLY A 145 2.54 -24.83 -18.09
N SER A 146 1.98 -24.16 -17.09
CA SER A 146 0.53 -23.95 -16.93
C SER A 146 0.01 -22.72 -17.70
N ILE A 147 0.88 -21.96 -18.36
CA ILE A 147 0.50 -20.76 -19.13
C ILE A 147 0.65 -21.07 -20.63
N ASN A 148 -0.46 -21.05 -21.37
CA ASN A 148 -0.50 -21.28 -22.81
C ASN A 148 -0.50 -19.94 -23.55
N VAL A 149 0.68 -19.45 -23.91
CA VAL A 149 0.80 -18.26 -24.76
C VAL A 149 0.59 -18.67 -26.22
N THR A 150 -0.66 -18.66 -26.68
CA THR A 150 -0.98 -18.83 -28.12
C THR A 150 -0.96 -17.45 -28.77
N THR A 151 -0.07 -17.25 -29.73
CA THR A 151 -0.13 -16.09 -30.63
C THR A 151 -1.44 -16.17 -31.44
N SER A 152 -2.41 -15.33 -31.11
CA SER A 152 -3.70 -15.26 -31.80
C SER A 152 -3.51 -14.71 -33.20
N THR A 153 -3.46 -15.61 -34.18
CA THR A 153 -3.86 -15.32 -35.56
C THR A 153 -5.36 -15.52 -35.65
N ALA A 154 -6.13 -14.41 -35.83
CA ALA A 154 -7.53 -14.26 -36.19
C ALA A 154 -8.56 -15.36 -35.77
N PRO A 155 -9.82 -14.99 -35.45
CA PRO A 155 -10.80 -15.90 -34.88
C PRO A 155 -11.30 -16.90 -35.94
N THR A 156 -10.99 -18.18 -35.77
CA THR A 156 -11.69 -19.27 -36.45
C THR A 156 -12.74 -19.82 -35.48
N THR A 157 -13.98 -19.62 -35.83
CA THR A 157 -15.16 -20.22 -35.19
C THR A 157 -15.06 -21.73 -35.25
N THR A 158 -14.92 -22.40 -34.10
CA THR A 158 -15.05 -23.86 -34.05
C THR A 158 -16.07 -24.23 -32.98
N GLU A 159 -17.14 -24.86 -33.42
CA GLU A 159 -18.21 -25.45 -32.63
C GLU A 159 -17.67 -26.47 -31.61
N SER A 160 -18.17 -26.40 -30.40
CA SER A 160 -17.88 -27.33 -29.32
C SER A 160 -18.77 -28.55 -29.39
N THR A 161 -18.18 -29.74 -29.59
CA THR A 161 -18.83 -31.04 -29.37
C THR A 161 -18.54 -31.54 -27.96
N PRO A 162 -19.54 -32.04 -27.21
CA PRO A 162 -19.34 -32.43 -25.80
C PRO A 162 -18.64 -33.79 -25.69
N SER A 163 -17.57 -33.88 -24.93
CA SER A 163 -16.91 -35.14 -24.63
C SER A 163 -17.31 -35.66 -23.25
N THR A 164 -17.55 -36.94 -23.21
CA THR A 164 -18.17 -37.80 -22.22
C THR A 164 -17.36 -37.91 -20.91
N THR A 165 -18.10 -37.85 -19.81
CA THR A 165 -17.65 -38.08 -18.43
C THR A 165 -17.19 -39.53 -18.22
N VAL A 166 -16.00 -39.72 -17.64
CA VAL A 166 -15.60 -40.99 -17.02
C VAL A 166 -15.60 -40.79 -15.49
N THR A 167 -16.51 -41.49 -14.84
CA THR A 167 -16.65 -41.57 -13.41
C THR A 167 -15.67 -42.59 -12.83
N THR A 168 -14.72 -42.18 -12.02
CA THR A 168 -13.90 -43.07 -11.17
C THR A 168 -14.32 -42.92 -9.73
N THR A 169 -14.88 -44.00 -9.18
CA THR A 169 -15.31 -44.10 -7.77
C THR A 169 -14.10 -44.45 -6.92
N THR A 170 -13.76 -43.63 -5.95
CA THR A 170 -12.80 -43.97 -4.90
C THR A 170 -13.41 -43.81 -3.52
N THR A 171 -13.25 -44.83 -2.72
CA THR A 171 -13.85 -45.12 -1.42
C THR A 171 -13.41 -44.18 -0.33
N THR A 172 -14.38 -43.71 0.47
CA THR A 172 -14.25 -42.75 1.56
C THR A 172 -13.69 -43.39 2.82
N THR A 173 -12.64 -42.82 3.41
CA THR A 173 -12.30 -43.01 4.82
C THR A 173 -12.62 -41.71 5.56
N LYS A 174 -13.51 -41.82 6.54
CA LYS A 174 -14.08 -40.73 7.30
C LYS A 174 -13.10 -40.22 8.37
N ALA A 175 -12.50 -39.06 8.16
CA ALA A 175 -11.86 -38.29 9.20
C ALA A 175 -12.72 -37.06 9.50
N THR A 176 -13.12 -36.91 10.75
CA THR A 176 -13.89 -35.77 11.21
C THR A 176 -12.99 -34.54 11.26
N THR A 177 -13.04 -33.69 10.24
CA THR A 177 -12.37 -32.40 10.23
C THR A 177 -13.42 -31.31 10.31
N THR A 178 -13.29 -30.44 11.28
CA THR A 178 -14.09 -29.21 11.44
C THR A 178 -13.96 -28.39 10.15
N THR A 179 -15.01 -28.37 9.35
CA THR A 179 -15.05 -27.73 8.03
C THR A 179 -15.11 -26.21 8.21
N THR A 180 -13.95 -25.56 8.19
CA THR A 180 -13.88 -24.14 7.81
C THR A 180 -14.17 -24.11 6.31
N ARG A 181 -15.36 -23.64 5.95
CA ARG A 181 -15.79 -23.47 4.55
C ARG A 181 -14.75 -22.58 3.84
N SER A 182 -14.03 -23.12 2.85
CA SER A 182 -13.21 -22.31 1.95
C SER A 182 -14.07 -21.18 1.39
N PRO A 183 -13.62 -19.94 1.39
CA PRO A 183 -14.35 -18.86 0.73
C PRO A 183 -14.61 -19.28 -0.73
N GLU A 184 -15.84 -19.15 -1.19
CA GLU A 184 -16.18 -19.37 -2.61
C GLU A 184 -15.30 -18.46 -3.46
N ALA A 185 -14.79 -18.97 -4.60
CA ALA A 185 -13.97 -18.20 -5.53
C ALA A 185 -14.74 -16.96 -6.02
N ALA A 186 -14.07 -15.82 -6.10
CA ALA A 186 -14.67 -14.60 -6.59
C ALA A 186 -15.05 -14.72 -8.06
N LYS A 187 -16.18 -14.14 -8.44
CA LYS A 187 -16.74 -14.21 -9.79
C LYS A 187 -16.88 -12.82 -10.40
N PRO A 188 -16.94 -12.70 -11.75
CA PRO A 188 -17.12 -11.41 -12.42
C PRO A 188 -18.37 -10.64 -11.95
N GLU A 189 -19.44 -11.36 -11.56
CA GLU A 189 -20.67 -10.78 -11.05
C GLU A 189 -20.49 -10.05 -9.72
N ASP A 190 -19.47 -10.41 -8.93
CA ASP A 190 -19.11 -9.73 -7.67
C ASP A 190 -18.42 -8.38 -7.92
N TYR A 191 -17.85 -8.23 -9.12
CA TYR A 191 -17.10 -7.05 -9.56
C TYR A 191 -17.53 -6.64 -10.98
N PRO A 192 -18.79 -6.23 -11.17
CA PRO A 192 -19.30 -5.89 -12.48
C PRO A 192 -18.50 -4.75 -13.12
N ALA A 193 -18.14 -4.94 -14.40
CA ALA A 193 -17.29 -4.02 -15.13
C ALA A 193 -18.03 -3.42 -16.34
N THR A 194 -17.78 -2.15 -16.60
CA THR A 194 -18.23 -1.46 -17.82
C THR A 194 -17.03 -1.26 -18.74
N VAL A 195 -17.09 -1.77 -19.96
CA VAL A 195 -16.03 -1.57 -20.95
C VAL A 195 -15.98 -0.08 -21.33
N ILE A 196 -14.78 0.51 -21.25
CA ILE A 196 -14.52 1.92 -21.60
C ILE A 196 -13.60 2.06 -22.82
N PHE A 197 -12.91 0.99 -23.20
CA PHE A 197 -12.07 0.91 -24.39
C PHE A 197 -11.90 -0.56 -24.81
N GLU A 198 -11.97 -0.84 -26.10
CA GLU A 198 -11.67 -2.17 -26.64
C GLU A 198 -11.18 -2.02 -28.09
N GLU A 199 -9.90 -2.34 -28.32
CA GLU A 199 -9.28 -2.27 -29.63
C GLU A 199 -8.00 -3.13 -29.66
N ASN A 200 -7.77 -3.82 -30.78
CA ASN A 200 -6.53 -4.56 -31.06
C ASN A 200 -6.07 -5.48 -29.92
N GLY A 201 -7.01 -6.25 -29.32
CA GLY A 201 -6.71 -7.19 -28.26
C GLY A 201 -6.39 -6.55 -26.91
N VAL A 202 -6.65 -5.27 -26.74
CA VAL A 202 -6.62 -4.55 -25.45
C VAL A 202 -8.02 -4.12 -25.09
N LYS A 203 -8.52 -4.61 -23.97
CA LYS A 203 -9.82 -4.19 -23.41
C LYS A 203 -9.60 -3.53 -22.06
N VAL A 204 -10.16 -2.35 -21.84
CA VAL A 204 -10.11 -1.65 -20.56
C VAL A 204 -11.51 -1.46 -20.03
N SER A 205 -11.72 -1.85 -18.78
CA SER A 205 -13.01 -1.78 -18.10
C SER A 205 -12.94 -0.99 -16.81
N GLU A 206 -14.02 -0.32 -16.46
CA GLU A 206 -14.24 0.36 -15.20
C GLU A 206 -15.05 -0.53 -14.25
N ILE A 207 -14.55 -0.74 -13.03
CA ILE A 207 -15.22 -1.45 -11.94
C ILE A 207 -15.52 -0.44 -10.84
N LYS A 208 -16.78 -0.27 -10.46
CA LYS A 208 -17.20 0.63 -9.37
C LYS A 208 -17.52 -0.15 -8.10
N ASN A 209 -16.92 0.27 -7.01
CA ASN A 209 -17.20 -0.20 -5.66
C ASN A 209 -17.47 0.99 -4.75
N LYS A 210 -18.11 0.79 -3.60
CA LYS A 210 -18.37 1.88 -2.64
C LYS A 210 -17.10 2.55 -2.11
N ASN A 211 -15.97 1.83 -2.09
CA ASN A 211 -14.71 2.29 -1.49
C ASN A 211 -13.65 2.69 -2.52
N PHE A 212 -13.81 2.29 -3.80
CA PHE A 212 -12.87 2.59 -4.88
C PHE A 212 -13.53 2.56 -6.25
N THR A 213 -12.89 3.19 -7.22
CA THR A 213 -13.12 2.94 -8.64
C THR A 213 -11.86 2.30 -9.21
N ALA A 214 -11.99 1.15 -9.87
CA ALA A 214 -10.86 0.45 -10.47
C ALA A 214 -10.90 0.53 -11.99
N ARG A 215 -9.71 0.38 -12.61
CA ARG A 215 -9.52 0.20 -14.05
C ARG A 215 -8.80 -1.13 -14.25
N LEU A 216 -9.41 -2.02 -15.00
CA LEU A 216 -8.86 -3.31 -15.38
C LEU A 216 -8.59 -3.29 -16.89
N ALA A 217 -7.33 -3.51 -17.26
CA ALA A 217 -6.93 -3.72 -18.65
C ALA A 217 -6.61 -5.21 -18.85
N GLU A 218 -7.17 -5.80 -19.91
CA GLU A 218 -6.96 -7.16 -20.37
C GLU A 218 -6.20 -7.07 -21.70
N ILE A 219 -5.02 -7.69 -21.78
CA ILE A 219 -4.13 -7.65 -22.94
C ILE A 219 -3.97 -9.09 -23.44
N SER A 220 -4.58 -9.42 -24.58
CA SER A 220 -4.64 -10.78 -25.13
C SER A 220 -3.28 -11.29 -25.61
N ASP A 221 -2.42 -10.41 -26.12
CA ASP A 221 -1.05 -10.76 -26.52
C ASP A 221 -0.05 -10.30 -25.45
N PRO A 222 0.48 -11.21 -24.61
CA PRO A 222 1.40 -10.87 -23.54
C PRO A 222 2.74 -10.34 -24.05
N LYS A 223 3.14 -10.61 -25.29
CA LYS A 223 4.39 -10.13 -25.90
C LYS A 223 4.39 -8.62 -26.13
N ARG A 224 3.22 -7.99 -26.10
CA ARG A 224 3.07 -6.53 -26.15
C ARG A 224 3.38 -5.85 -24.83
N VAL A 225 3.48 -6.62 -23.75
CA VAL A 225 3.76 -6.08 -22.41
C VAL A 225 5.25 -6.13 -22.14
N SER A 226 5.82 -5.00 -21.73
CA SER A 226 7.25 -4.87 -21.41
C SER A 226 7.47 -3.96 -20.20
N LEU A 227 8.63 -4.09 -19.54
CA LEU A 227 9.02 -3.24 -18.42
C LEU A 227 9.74 -1.98 -18.92
N GLY A 228 9.02 -0.87 -18.96
CA GLY A 228 9.60 0.44 -19.16
C GLY A 228 10.42 0.89 -17.95
N VAL A 229 11.60 1.45 -18.21
CA VAL A 229 12.48 2.04 -17.20
C VAL A 229 12.71 3.51 -17.53
N THR A 230 12.80 4.36 -16.50
CA THR A 230 13.11 5.77 -16.69
C THR A 230 14.41 5.95 -17.48
N ASN A 231 14.45 6.91 -18.40
CA ASN A 231 15.66 7.24 -19.15
C ASN A 231 16.74 7.92 -18.29
N ARG A 232 16.43 8.25 -17.05
CA ARG A 232 17.33 8.84 -16.04
C ARG A 232 17.61 7.89 -14.89
N TYR A 233 17.60 6.59 -15.16
CA TYR A 233 17.83 5.54 -14.17
C TYR A 233 19.01 5.85 -13.25
N GLY A 234 18.85 5.61 -11.96
CA GLY A 234 19.82 5.93 -10.91
C GLY A 234 19.87 7.41 -10.49
N LYS A 235 19.20 8.32 -11.22
CA LYS A 235 19.22 9.76 -10.95
C LYS A 235 17.82 10.33 -10.69
N PHE A 236 16.89 10.04 -11.58
CA PHE A 236 15.56 10.62 -11.55
C PHE A 236 14.53 9.71 -12.20
N GLY A 237 13.31 9.66 -11.65
CA GLY A 237 12.20 8.96 -12.25
C GLY A 237 11.60 9.68 -13.44
N GLU A 238 10.62 9.06 -14.08
CA GLU A 238 9.85 9.61 -15.18
C GLU A 238 8.36 9.52 -14.86
N LYS A 239 7.55 10.50 -15.26
CA LYS A 239 6.11 10.39 -15.14
C LYS A 239 5.59 9.34 -16.12
N LEU A 240 4.64 8.50 -15.70
CA LEU A 240 4.12 7.41 -16.54
C LEU A 240 3.67 7.90 -17.93
N LEU A 241 2.95 9.03 -17.97
CA LEU A 241 2.50 9.64 -19.24
C LEU A 241 3.69 9.95 -20.18
N ALA A 242 4.76 10.54 -19.65
CA ALA A 242 5.95 10.82 -20.43
C ALA A 242 6.68 9.54 -20.88
N MET A 243 6.72 8.51 -20.02
CA MET A 243 7.27 7.20 -20.37
C MET A 243 6.49 6.55 -21.51
N CYS A 244 5.14 6.54 -21.44
CA CYS A 244 4.29 6.03 -22.53
C CYS A 244 4.50 6.81 -23.83
N GLN A 245 4.59 8.14 -23.78
CA GLN A 245 4.84 8.97 -24.96
C GLN A 245 6.20 8.68 -25.59
N ARG A 246 7.26 8.54 -24.78
CA ARG A 246 8.62 8.25 -25.24
C ARG A 246 8.74 6.88 -25.89
N THR A 247 8.01 5.89 -25.41
CA THR A 247 8.03 4.50 -25.90
C THR A 247 6.93 4.19 -26.92
N ASP A 248 6.12 5.18 -27.29
CA ASP A 248 4.93 5.04 -28.14
C ASP A 248 3.95 3.94 -27.67
N SER A 249 3.76 3.85 -26.34
CA SER A 249 2.92 2.83 -25.73
C SER A 249 1.43 3.23 -25.76
N LEU A 250 0.57 2.26 -26.05
CA LEU A 250 -0.89 2.41 -26.02
C LEU A 250 -1.39 2.60 -24.58
N LEU A 251 -0.87 1.76 -23.67
CA LEU A 251 -1.26 1.72 -22.28
C LEU A 251 -0.03 1.57 -21.39
N GLY A 252 -0.11 2.07 -20.16
CA GLY A 252 0.90 1.87 -19.13
C GLY A 252 0.32 1.91 -17.73
N ILE A 253 0.97 1.17 -16.81
CA ILE A 253 0.70 1.18 -15.37
C ILE A 253 2.02 1.28 -14.60
N ASN A 254 2.04 1.94 -13.46
CA ASN A 254 3.22 1.93 -12.57
C ASN A 254 3.59 0.49 -12.16
N ALA A 255 4.87 0.22 -11.93
CA ALA A 255 5.36 -1.12 -11.62
C ALA A 255 5.97 -1.22 -10.21
N GLY A 256 7.27 -1.41 -10.09
CA GLY A 256 7.96 -1.59 -8.82
C GLY A 256 8.07 -0.33 -7.97
N GLY A 257 8.35 -0.50 -6.69
CA GLY A 257 8.61 0.59 -5.76
C GLY A 257 9.96 1.27 -6.02
N PHE A 258 10.15 2.45 -5.47
CA PHE A 258 11.40 3.20 -5.53
C PHE A 258 11.79 3.73 -4.16
N TYR A 259 13.07 4.05 -3.99
CA TYR A 259 13.58 4.64 -2.76
C TYR A 259 12.93 6.00 -2.52
N ASP A 260 12.10 6.08 -1.48
CA ASP A 260 11.26 7.23 -1.16
C ASP A 260 11.38 7.65 0.31
N PRO A 261 12.55 8.11 0.75
CA PRO A 261 12.73 8.50 2.14
C PRO A 261 11.82 9.68 2.51
N LYS A 262 10.92 9.46 3.45
CA LYS A 262 9.97 10.46 3.96
C LYS A 262 9.12 11.14 2.85
N GLY A 263 8.82 10.43 1.76
CA GLY A 263 8.03 10.95 0.64
C GLY A 263 8.74 11.92 -0.29
N SER A 264 10.06 12.07 -0.15
CA SER A 264 10.87 12.97 -0.97
C SER A 264 11.55 12.27 -2.15
N GLY A 265 11.31 10.97 -2.34
CA GLY A 265 11.89 10.19 -3.42
C GLY A 265 11.50 10.74 -4.79
N ASN A 266 12.48 10.79 -5.68
CA ASN A 266 12.33 11.32 -7.04
C ASN A 266 12.08 10.23 -8.10
N GLY A 267 11.86 8.97 -7.67
CA GLY A 267 11.58 7.84 -8.56
C GLY A 267 12.79 7.32 -9.35
N GLY A 268 14.02 7.76 -9.06
CA GLY A 268 15.20 7.37 -9.84
C GLY A 268 15.81 6.02 -9.45
N ILE A 269 15.68 5.60 -8.19
CA ILE A 269 16.33 4.43 -7.62
C ILE A 269 15.28 3.39 -7.28
N PRO A 270 15.34 2.14 -7.82
CA PRO A 270 14.44 1.05 -7.43
C PRO A 270 14.56 0.71 -5.93
N SER A 271 13.48 0.23 -5.30
CA SER A 271 13.52 -0.15 -3.88
C SER A 271 14.32 -1.42 -3.62
N TYR A 272 14.27 -2.41 -4.51
CA TYR A 272 14.83 -3.74 -4.24
C TYR A 272 15.66 -4.29 -5.39
N LEU A 273 15.04 -4.49 -6.56
CA LEU A 273 15.67 -5.15 -7.70
C LEU A 273 15.12 -4.56 -9.00
N LEU A 274 15.98 -4.55 -10.03
CA LEU A 274 15.61 -4.31 -11.41
C LEU A 274 16.34 -5.31 -12.32
N ILE A 275 15.57 -5.98 -13.18
CA ILE A 275 16.06 -6.92 -14.19
C ILE A 275 15.82 -6.32 -15.56
N ARG A 276 16.84 -6.32 -16.42
CA ARG A 276 16.75 -5.93 -17.84
C ARG A 276 17.64 -6.85 -18.66
N ASP A 277 17.12 -7.28 -19.79
CA ASP A 277 17.86 -8.10 -20.75
C ASP A 277 18.55 -9.30 -20.07
N TYR A 278 17.81 -10.02 -19.18
CA TYR A 278 18.22 -11.18 -18.37
C TYR A 278 19.26 -10.88 -17.28
N GLU A 279 19.65 -9.63 -17.09
CA GLU A 279 20.64 -9.24 -16.10
C GLU A 279 20.02 -8.44 -14.96
N VAL A 280 20.47 -8.72 -13.73
CA VAL A 280 20.15 -7.90 -12.57
C VAL A 280 20.99 -6.63 -12.64
N VAL A 281 20.36 -5.52 -13.10
CA VAL A 281 21.03 -4.23 -13.25
C VAL A 281 21.01 -3.38 -11.98
N TYR A 282 20.17 -3.73 -11.03
CA TYR A 282 20.14 -3.15 -9.69
C TYR A 282 19.68 -4.17 -8.65
N THR A 283 20.29 -4.14 -7.47
CA THR A 283 19.87 -4.86 -6.28
C THR A 283 20.19 -4.04 -5.03
N ASP A 284 19.37 -4.18 -4.00
CA ASP A 284 19.61 -3.61 -2.66
C ASP A 284 20.54 -4.49 -1.79
N GLY A 285 21.10 -5.57 -2.35
CA GLY A 285 22.00 -6.50 -1.70
C GLY A 285 21.33 -7.62 -0.90
N GLN A 286 20.02 -7.77 -0.92
CA GLN A 286 19.35 -8.92 -0.34
C GLN A 286 19.67 -10.19 -1.14
N ALA A 287 19.74 -11.33 -0.46
CA ALA A 287 20.04 -12.61 -1.10
C ALA A 287 18.89 -13.12 -2.01
N ARG A 288 17.66 -12.77 -1.68
CA ARG A 288 16.44 -13.18 -2.41
C ARG A 288 15.47 -12.02 -2.55
N HIS A 289 14.73 -12.02 -3.65
CA HIS A 289 13.80 -10.95 -3.99
C HIS A 289 12.44 -11.52 -4.44
N ASN A 290 11.34 -10.88 -4.05
CA ASN A 290 10.01 -11.19 -4.58
C ASN A 290 9.87 -10.61 -5.98
N VAL A 291 10.27 -11.39 -6.96
CA VAL A 291 10.35 -10.99 -8.37
C VAL A 291 8.98 -11.02 -9.03
N ILE A 292 8.71 -10.01 -9.82
CA ILE A 292 7.60 -9.89 -10.78
C ILE A 292 8.27 -9.65 -12.13
N GLY A 293 8.34 -10.67 -12.97
CA GLY A 293 9.08 -10.60 -14.22
C GLY A 293 8.36 -11.24 -15.39
N LEU A 294 8.81 -10.94 -16.60
CA LEU A 294 8.39 -11.55 -17.85
C LEU A 294 9.57 -12.24 -18.54
N ASN A 295 9.33 -13.39 -19.17
CA ASN A 295 10.25 -14.02 -20.11
C ASN A 295 9.96 -13.60 -21.56
N ASP A 296 10.66 -14.19 -22.53
CA ASP A 296 10.47 -13.88 -23.96
C ASP A 296 9.12 -14.27 -24.52
N GLU A 297 8.51 -15.29 -23.96
CA GLU A 297 7.18 -15.75 -24.34
C GLU A 297 6.06 -14.85 -23.77
N GLY A 298 6.42 -13.90 -22.89
CA GLY A 298 5.45 -13.06 -22.17
C GLY A 298 4.78 -13.76 -20.99
N VAL A 299 5.40 -14.81 -20.45
CA VAL A 299 4.92 -15.47 -19.23
C VAL A 299 5.29 -14.65 -18.01
N LEU A 300 4.30 -14.35 -17.17
CA LEU A 300 4.48 -13.67 -15.90
C LEU A 300 5.04 -14.64 -14.85
N ILE A 301 6.28 -14.42 -14.46
CA ILE A 301 7.00 -15.23 -13.48
C ILE A 301 7.02 -14.51 -12.14
N LEU A 302 6.40 -15.15 -11.15
CA LEU A 302 6.38 -14.72 -9.76
C LEU A 302 7.18 -15.71 -8.92
N GLY A 303 8.01 -15.25 -8.02
CA GLY A 303 8.74 -16.10 -7.10
C GLY A 303 9.70 -15.32 -6.20
N ASN A 304 10.15 -15.97 -5.14
CA ASN A 304 11.20 -15.43 -4.29
C ASN A 304 12.53 -16.02 -4.73
N PHE A 305 13.30 -15.27 -5.53
CA PHE A 305 14.48 -15.76 -6.25
C PHE A 305 15.78 -15.11 -5.79
N THR A 306 16.86 -15.86 -5.87
CA THR A 306 18.25 -15.37 -5.89
C THR A 306 18.58 -14.84 -7.30
N ASN A 307 19.70 -14.11 -7.42
CA ASN A 307 20.16 -13.63 -8.73
C ASN A 307 20.49 -14.79 -9.71
N GLN A 308 20.90 -15.97 -9.19
CA GLN A 308 21.14 -17.13 -10.04
C GLN A 308 19.82 -17.75 -10.53
N GLU A 309 18.84 -17.94 -9.65
CA GLU A 309 17.52 -18.45 -10.03
C GLU A 309 16.81 -17.55 -11.03
N ILE A 310 17.00 -16.20 -10.96
CA ILE A 310 16.50 -15.27 -11.96
C ILE A 310 17.03 -15.62 -13.37
N LYS A 311 18.32 -15.93 -13.51
CA LYS A 311 18.93 -16.36 -14.78
C LYS A 311 18.43 -17.72 -15.22
N ASP A 312 18.33 -18.66 -14.29
CA ASP A 312 17.87 -20.03 -14.56
C ASP A 312 16.43 -20.05 -15.09
N HIS A 313 15.57 -19.19 -14.53
CA HIS A 313 14.18 -18.98 -15.01
C HIS A 313 14.08 -18.13 -16.28
N LYS A 314 15.20 -17.66 -16.84
CA LYS A 314 15.25 -16.81 -18.05
C LYS A 314 14.33 -15.59 -17.96
N ILE A 315 14.32 -14.95 -16.79
CA ILE A 315 13.52 -13.72 -16.60
C ILE A 315 14.20 -12.60 -17.38
N LYS A 316 13.57 -12.16 -18.46
CA LYS A 316 14.11 -11.15 -19.36
C LYS A 316 14.10 -9.76 -18.72
N GLU A 317 12.99 -9.43 -18.12
CA GLU A 317 12.79 -8.14 -17.47
C GLU A 317 11.89 -8.29 -16.25
N GLY A 318 12.14 -7.49 -15.23
CA GLY A 318 11.38 -7.62 -14.01
C GLY A 318 11.73 -6.58 -12.95
N THR A 319 10.88 -6.53 -11.94
CA THR A 319 11.00 -5.68 -10.76
C THR A 319 10.57 -6.45 -9.53
N CYS A 320 10.61 -5.82 -8.37
CA CYS A 320 10.15 -6.40 -7.12
C CYS A 320 8.99 -5.61 -6.52
N PHE A 321 8.04 -6.34 -6.01
CA PHE A 321 7.05 -5.83 -5.07
C PHE A 321 6.41 -6.97 -4.28
N LYS A 322 5.59 -6.64 -3.27
CA LYS A 322 4.84 -7.61 -2.45
C LYS A 322 3.50 -7.01 -1.99
N PRO A 323 2.50 -7.86 -1.70
CA PRO A 323 2.52 -9.33 -1.76
C PRO A 323 2.25 -9.88 -3.17
N PHE A 324 2.54 -11.16 -3.38
CA PHE A 324 1.85 -11.91 -4.43
C PHE A 324 0.39 -12.11 -3.98
N LEU A 325 -0.54 -12.08 -4.92
CA LEU A 325 -1.97 -12.18 -4.66
C LEU A 325 -2.52 -13.56 -5.01
N ILE A 326 -2.00 -14.14 -6.09
CA ILE A 326 -2.33 -15.48 -6.60
C ILE A 326 -1.05 -16.06 -7.19
N VAL A 327 -0.73 -17.31 -6.87
CA VAL A 327 0.37 -18.07 -7.49
C VAL A 327 -0.16 -19.45 -7.87
N ASN A 328 -0.04 -19.82 -9.15
CA ASN A 328 -0.50 -21.10 -9.69
C ASN A 328 -1.99 -21.40 -9.35
N GLY A 329 -2.85 -20.40 -9.47
CA GLY A 329 -4.26 -20.50 -9.13
C GLY A 329 -4.57 -20.51 -7.61
N GLN A 330 -3.54 -20.53 -6.75
CA GLN A 330 -3.73 -20.48 -5.32
C GLN A 330 -3.71 -19.03 -4.84
N LYS A 331 -4.83 -18.59 -4.27
CA LYS A 331 -4.95 -17.26 -3.71
C LYS A 331 -4.25 -17.15 -2.37
N SER A 332 -3.59 -16.02 -2.14
CA SER A 332 -2.97 -15.67 -0.85
C SER A 332 -3.98 -15.69 0.30
N THR A 333 -3.50 -16.02 1.49
CA THR A 333 -4.29 -15.89 2.71
C THR A 333 -4.27 -14.43 3.18
N PHE A 334 -5.47 -13.85 3.31
CA PHE A 334 -5.64 -12.47 3.71
C PHE A 334 -6.18 -12.38 5.13
N TYR A 335 -5.40 -11.80 6.03
CA TYR A 335 -5.75 -11.62 7.44
C TYR A 335 -6.34 -10.24 7.69
N GLY A 336 -7.34 -10.13 8.55
CA GLY A 336 -7.92 -8.87 9.01
C GLY A 336 -8.20 -7.88 7.87
N GLU A 337 -7.60 -6.70 7.93
CA GLU A 337 -7.74 -5.61 6.95
C GLU A 337 -6.90 -5.81 5.67
N ALA A 338 -6.18 -6.91 5.54
CA ALA A 338 -5.39 -7.27 4.34
C ALA A 338 -4.51 -6.10 3.82
N GLY A 339 -3.68 -5.55 4.68
CA GLY A 339 -2.78 -4.42 4.39
C GLY A 339 -3.44 -3.04 4.36
N GLY A 340 -4.73 -2.95 4.74
CA GLY A 340 -5.48 -1.68 4.77
C GLY A 340 -5.90 -1.16 3.40
N ARG A 341 -6.78 -0.15 3.40
CA ARG A 341 -7.31 0.47 2.19
C ARG A 341 -6.42 1.59 1.70
N ASP A 342 -6.06 1.52 0.42
CA ASP A 342 -5.21 2.50 -0.27
C ASP A 342 -5.48 2.47 -1.79
N PRO A 343 -5.01 3.47 -2.57
CA PRO A 343 -4.85 3.29 -3.99
C PRO A 343 -3.91 2.10 -4.23
N ARG A 344 -4.27 1.21 -5.14
CA ARG A 344 -3.54 -0.04 -5.41
C ARG A 344 -3.31 -0.24 -6.89
N SER A 345 -2.20 -0.91 -7.22
CA SER A 345 -1.91 -1.41 -8.55
C SER A 345 -1.55 -2.88 -8.48
N ALA A 346 -1.87 -3.64 -9.52
CA ALA A 346 -1.53 -5.05 -9.62
C ALA A 346 -1.35 -5.47 -11.08
N ILE A 347 -0.57 -6.55 -11.27
CA ILE A 347 -0.42 -7.27 -12.54
C ILE A 347 -0.84 -8.71 -12.33
N GLY A 348 -1.44 -9.35 -13.33
CA GLY A 348 -1.78 -10.76 -13.32
C GLY A 348 -1.71 -11.36 -14.71
N GLN A 349 -1.83 -12.68 -14.77
CA GLN A 349 -1.89 -13.42 -16.03
C GLN A 349 -2.87 -14.58 -15.92
N ARG A 350 -3.66 -14.77 -16.97
CA ARG A 350 -4.56 -15.92 -17.14
C ARG A 350 -3.80 -17.15 -17.69
N PRO A 351 -4.38 -18.36 -17.59
CA PRO A 351 -3.80 -19.54 -18.24
C PRO A 351 -3.67 -19.44 -19.76
N ASP A 352 -4.53 -18.65 -20.42
CA ASP A 352 -4.49 -18.40 -21.88
C ASP A 352 -3.41 -17.37 -22.30
N GLY A 353 -2.60 -16.90 -21.35
CA GLY A 353 -1.55 -15.90 -21.57
C GLY A 353 -1.99 -14.45 -21.43
N THR A 354 -3.29 -14.15 -21.40
CA THR A 354 -3.80 -12.77 -21.25
C THR A 354 -3.22 -12.09 -20.01
N ILE A 355 -2.57 -10.95 -20.18
CA ILE A 355 -2.09 -10.11 -19.06
C ILE A 355 -3.24 -9.25 -18.55
N LEU A 356 -3.32 -9.14 -17.23
CA LEU A 356 -4.25 -8.29 -16.50
C LEU A 356 -3.48 -7.16 -15.79
N LEU A 357 -3.84 -5.91 -16.05
CA LEU A 357 -3.29 -4.75 -15.36
C LEU A 357 -4.43 -4.03 -14.62
N LEU A 358 -4.30 -3.87 -13.31
CA LEU A 358 -5.38 -3.37 -12.45
C LEU A 358 -4.91 -2.19 -11.61
N THR A 359 -5.66 -1.08 -11.65
CA THR A 359 -5.53 0.02 -10.67
C THR A 359 -6.84 0.19 -9.90
N ALA A 360 -6.76 0.57 -8.64
CA ALA A 360 -7.88 1.00 -7.81
C ALA A 360 -7.55 2.38 -7.22
N ASP A 361 -8.40 3.35 -7.46
CA ASP A 361 -8.29 4.70 -6.89
C ASP A 361 -8.61 4.69 -5.40
N GLY A 362 -8.07 5.64 -4.65
CA GLY A 362 -8.33 5.79 -3.22
C GLY A 362 -7.76 7.08 -2.64
N ARG A 363 -7.83 7.25 -1.33
CA ARG A 363 -7.40 8.46 -0.60
C ARG A 363 -8.08 9.73 -1.11
N GLN A 364 -9.36 9.63 -1.51
CA GLN A 364 -10.18 10.74 -1.98
C GLN A 364 -11.44 10.86 -1.13
N SER A 365 -12.12 11.99 -1.19
CA SER A 365 -13.37 12.19 -0.46
C SER A 365 -14.40 11.12 -0.87
N GLY A 366 -14.89 10.35 0.11
CA GLY A 366 -15.84 9.26 -0.11
C GLY A 366 -15.22 7.98 -0.71
N MET A 367 -13.89 7.91 -0.89
CA MET A 367 -13.22 6.80 -1.56
C MET A 367 -11.90 6.45 -0.84
N GLU A 368 -11.94 5.45 0.04
CA GLU A 368 -10.77 5.06 0.84
C GLU A 368 -9.70 4.35 -0.01
N GLY A 369 -10.12 3.54 -0.97
CA GLY A 369 -9.27 2.67 -1.79
C GLY A 369 -9.59 1.19 -1.59
N ALA A 370 -8.80 0.32 -2.23
CA ALA A 370 -8.89 -1.13 -2.12
C ALA A 370 -7.86 -1.68 -1.12
N ASN A 371 -8.18 -2.80 -0.47
CA ASN A 371 -7.20 -3.61 0.23
C ASN A 371 -6.69 -4.76 -0.66
N GLN A 372 -5.67 -5.50 -0.20
CA GLN A 372 -5.06 -6.56 -1.02
C GLN A 372 -6.02 -7.74 -1.27
N ARG A 373 -6.96 -8.01 -0.36
CA ARG A 373 -8.01 -9.04 -0.56
C ARG A 373 -8.92 -8.65 -1.72
N GLU A 374 -9.35 -7.41 -1.82
CA GLU A 374 -10.19 -6.92 -2.92
C GLU A 374 -9.43 -6.95 -4.24
N MET A 375 -8.14 -6.57 -4.26
CA MET A 375 -7.30 -6.69 -5.44
C MET A 375 -7.16 -8.16 -5.89
N GLY A 376 -6.87 -9.08 -4.96
CA GLY A 376 -6.80 -10.52 -5.23
C GLY A 376 -8.13 -11.09 -5.72
N ASN A 377 -9.25 -10.68 -5.13
CA ASN A 377 -10.58 -11.12 -5.55
C ASN A 377 -10.93 -10.64 -6.95
N ILE A 378 -10.61 -9.39 -7.31
CA ILE A 378 -10.81 -8.90 -8.68
C ILE A 378 -9.95 -9.70 -9.66
N MET A 379 -8.66 -9.92 -9.36
CA MET A 379 -7.79 -10.72 -10.21
C MET A 379 -8.32 -12.15 -10.41
N GLU A 380 -8.79 -12.82 -9.34
CA GLU A 380 -9.41 -14.14 -9.38
C GLU A 380 -10.69 -14.13 -10.22
N ALA A 381 -11.59 -13.17 -9.99
CA ALA A 381 -12.84 -13.01 -10.72
C ALA A 381 -12.63 -12.88 -12.23
N TYR A 382 -11.54 -12.23 -12.64
CA TYR A 382 -11.16 -12.05 -14.03
C TYR A 382 -10.17 -13.11 -14.54
N GLY A 383 -10.03 -14.23 -13.80
CA GLY A 383 -9.38 -15.45 -14.26
C GLY A 383 -7.85 -15.46 -14.14
N ALA A 384 -7.26 -14.61 -13.31
CA ALA A 384 -5.82 -14.64 -13.08
C ALA A 384 -5.39 -15.98 -12.45
N TYR A 385 -4.42 -16.64 -13.05
CA TYR A 385 -3.71 -17.80 -12.53
C TYR A 385 -2.51 -17.38 -11.69
N ASN A 386 -1.84 -16.30 -12.10
CA ASN A 386 -0.82 -15.61 -11.32
C ASN A 386 -1.18 -14.14 -11.19
N ALA A 387 -0.97 -13.54 -10.01
CA ALA A 387 -1.16 -12.12 -9.78
C ALA A 387 -0.27 -11.59 -8.65
N ALA A 388 0.23 -10.38 -8.81
CA ALA A 388 1.06 -9.70 -7.82
C ALA A 388 0.62 -8.25 -7.64
N ALA A 389 0.75 -7.74 -6.42
CA ALA A 389 0.63 -6.32 -6.15
C ALA A 389 1.83 -5.57 -6.76
N LEU A 390 1.59 -4.36 -7.20
CA LEU A 390 2.58 -3.38 -7.63
C LEU A 390 2.64 -2.23 -6.62
N ASP A 391 3.54 -1.27 -6.82
CA ASP A 391 3.59 -0.07 -6.00
C ASP A 391 2.24 0.64 -6.01
N GLY A 392 1.81 1.06 -4.83
CA GLY A 392 0.48 1.63 -4.60
C GLY A 392 0.53 3.10 -4.15
N GLY A 393 -0.51 3.50 -3.44
CA GLY A 393 -0.60 4.84 -2.88
C GLY A 393 -0.56 5.92 -3.96
N SER A 394 0.30 6.91 -3.78
CA SER A 394 0.45 8.03 -4.73
C SER A 394 1.09 7.64 -6.08
N SER A 395 1.66 6.44 -6.18
CA SER A 395 2.23 5.92 -7.44
C SER A 395 1.18 5.34 -8.38
N THR A 396 0.01 4.94 -7.84
CA THR A 396 -1.07 4.32 -8.61
C THR A 396 -1.52 5.20 -9.77
N THR A 397 -1.13 4.82 -10.98
CA THR A 397 -1.43 5.57 -12.21
C THR A 397 -1.61 4.60 -13.38
N MET A 398 -2.62 4.84 -14.21
CA MET A 398 -2.83 4.14 -15.48
C MET A 398 -3.00 5.17 -16.61
N VAL A 399 -2.29 4.96 -17.70
CA VAL A 399 -2.36 5.76 -18.92
C VAL A 399 -2.93 4.92 -20.04
N LEU A 400 -3.82 5.48 -20.84
CA LEU A 400 -4.38 4.89 -22.04
C LEU A 400 -4.44 5.98 -23.13
N ASN A 401 -3.97 5.68 -24.34
CA ASN A 401 -3.99 6.61 -25.48
C ASN A 401 -3.46 8.01 -25.12
N GLY A 402 -2.35 8.08 -24.36
CA GLY A 402 -1.73 9.33 -23.98
C GLY A 402 -2.54 10.17 -22.95
N GLN A 403 -3.48 9.54 -22.24
CA GLN A 403 -4.26 10.17 -21.18
C GLN A 403 -4.23 9.34 -19.89
N ILE A 404 -4.17 10.00 -18.74
CA ILE A 404 -4.33 9.34 -17.43
C ILE A 404 -5.82 9.05 -17.24
N ILE A 405 -6.17 7.77 -17.08
CA ILE A 405 -7.57 7.32 -17.00
C ILE A 405 -8.05 6.98 -15.59
N ASN A 406 -7.19 7.05 -14.60
CA ASN A 406 -7.53 6.93 -13.18
C ASN A 406 -7.31 8.27 -12.45
N LYS A 407 -7.51 8.31 -11.13
CA LYS A 407 -7.35 9.53 -10.31
C LYS A 407 -6.20 9.37 -9.31
N PRO A 408 -4.94 9.69 -9.68
CA PRO A 408 -3.83 9.65 -8.75
C PRO A 408 -4.06 10.54 -7.53
N CYS A 409 -3.78 10.03 -6.32
CA CYS A 409 -4.08 10.72 -5.07
C CYS A 409 -3.03 11.76 -4.62
N SER A 410 -1.99 11.97 -5.40
CA SER A 410 -0.93 12.94 -5.08
C SER A 410 -1.38 14.38 -5.29
N LEU A 411 -1.15 15.26 -4.29
CA LEU A 411 -1.45 16.70 -4.37
C LEU A 411 -0.62 17.43 -5.45
N TYR A 412 0.52 16.85 -5.84
CA TYR A 412 1.44 17.43 -6.82
C TYR A 412 1.34 16.75 -8.20
N GLY A 413 0.23 16.05 -8.45
CA GLY A 413 0.01 15.24 -9.66
C GLY A 413 0.75 13.89 -9.57
N PRO A 414 0.75 13.10 -10.66
CA PRO A 414 1.34 11.76 -10.68
C PRO A 414 2.81 11.77 -10.25
N ARG A 415 3.22 10.71 -9.53
CA ARG A 415 4.61 10.54 -9.08
C ARG A 415 5.57 10.31 -10.25
N TYR A 416 6.83 10.65 -10.03
CA TYR A 416 7.92 10.16 -10.85
C TYR A 416 8.23 8.72 -10.46
N LEU A 417 8.35 7.83 -11.44
CA LEU A 417 8.49 6.38 -11.29
C LEU A 417 9.81 5.93 -11.87
N ASN A 418 10.38 4.87 -11.31
CA ASN A 418 11.55 4.19 -11.86
C ASN A 418 11.14 3.24 -12.99
N THR A 419 10.03 2.52 -12.82
CA THR A 419 9.56 1.48 -13.73
C THR A 419 8.05 1.56 -13.95
N ALA A 420 7.62 1.06 -15.10
CA ALA A 420 6.22 0.90 -15.47
C ALA A 420 6.04 -0.34 -16.35
N TRP A 421 4.91 -1.05 -16.24
CA TRP A 421 4.49 -2.02 -17.26
C TRP A 421 3.82 -1.27 -18.40
N LEU A 422 4.34 -1.45 -19.58
CA LEU A 422 3.94 -0.74 -20.81
C LEU A 422 3.37 -1.73 -21.82
N VAL A 423 2.36 -1.31 -22.57
CA VAL A 423 1.74 -2.09 -23.64
C VAL A 423 1.96 -1.37 -24.96
N SER A 424 2.62 -2.01 -25.91
CA SER A 424 2.86 -1.44 -27.25
C SER A 424 1.55 -1.28 -28.02
N LYS A 425 1.51 -0.37 -28.99
CA LYS A 425 0.37 -0.16 -29.90
C LYS A 425 0.14 -1.37 -30.79
N GLN A 426 1.20 -1.92 -31.28
CA GLN A 426 1.33 -3.23 -32.00
C GLN A 426 2.78 -3.55 -32.23
#